data_958ae4934e0eb24a34d308fb2cdb261e
#
_entry.id   958ae4934e0eb24a34d308fb2cdb261e
#
_cell.length_a   1.000
_cell.length_b   1.000
_cell.length_c   1.000
_cell.angle_alpha   90.00
_cell.angle_beta   90.00
_cell.angle_gamma   90.00
#
_symmetry.space_group_name_H-M   'P 1'
#
loop_
_entity.id
_entity.type
_entity.pdbx_description
1 polymer ?
#
loop_
_entity_poly.entity_id
_entity_poly.type
_entity_poly.pdbx_seq_one_letter_code
_entity_poly.pdbx_strand_id
1 'polypeptide(L)'
;MRKLAKVLLINFCVFIICVLIIEIIFGYWFSEFNLGPYMREHRLKKVPVTLLYNNETYNYLYKRNYHGFRGEEIDPEKIEAVIIGGSTTDERYKPSKFSITENLNRLLEKKGFKFKIINAGIAGQSTYGHIYNFQHWFPKLKNFSPKLYIFYIGINDQWTKQEEIDDPGKSGNVKSPKKLEAFFDNLKSRSFFSDKLRILKLKYYTTDKKVTHDRNYFIGEGWKQKKVVKDYKYINYNKALQLHDIEHLKSKYEKKISSYLNNIKILNNYTINNNALAIFITQVQFDGLKEENLFILNYSLIEYCNRENLNCIDLGKKLDGKLDFFYDLAHTTKLGSQVIAETVINDLTQIIERENLFSSNLKSD
;
A
#
# COMPACT_ATOMS: atom_id res chain seq x y z
N MET A 1 -15.47 37.81 44.48
CA MET A 1 -15.82 37.23 43.16
C MET A 1 -15.19 37.97 41.98
N ARG A 2 -15.33 39.31 41.79
CA ARG A 2 -14.74 40.02 40.62
C ARG A 2 -13.20 39.94 40.50
N LYS A 3 -12.43 39.96 41.61
CA LYS A 3 -10.97 39.80 41.56
C LYS A 3 -10.54 38.40 41.11
N LEU A 4 -11.21 37.35 41.60
CA LEU A 4 -10.94 35.97 41.20
C LEU A 4 -11.24 35.74 39.70
N ALA A 5 -12.38 36.26 39.22
CA ALA A 5 -12.75 36.20 37.82
C ALA A 5 -11.71 36.88 36.89
N LYS A 6 -11.17 38.04 37.31
CA LYS A 6 -10.08 38.71 36.56
C LYS A 6 -8.82 37.89 36.52
N VAL A 7 -8.39 37.27 37.62
CA VAL A 7 -7.21 36.41 37.68
C VAL A 7 -7.38 35.19 36.79
N LEU A 8 -8.55 34.54 36.83
CA LEU A 8 -8.85 33.41 35.97
C LEU A 8 -8.86 33.79 34.49
N LEU A 9 -9.43 34.95 34.14
CA LEU A 9 -9.43 35.45 32.79
C LEU A 9 -8.00 35.71 32.26
N ILE A 10 -7.16 36.37 33.06
CA ILE A 10 -5.76 36.66 32.69
C ILE A 10 -5.00 35.36 32.47
N ASN A 11 -5.11 34.39 33.40
CA ASN A 11 -4.45 33.09 33.26
C ASN A 11 -4.94 32.33 32.02
N PHE A 12 -6.23 32.41 31.71
CA PHE A 12 -6.77 31.80 30.51
C PHE A 12 -6.20 32.48 29.24
N CYS A 13 -6.13 33.80 29.21
CA CYS A 13 -5.53 34.53 28.08
C CYS A 13 -4.04 34.17 27.91
N VAL A 14 -3.28 34.13 29.00
CA VAL A 14 -1.87 33.71 28.98
C VAL A 14 -1.73 32.28 28.45
N PHE A 15 -2.56 31.36 28.93
CA PHE A 15 -2.58 29.97 28.45
C PHE A 15 -2.85 29.91 26.94
N ILE A 16 -3.85 30.63 26.43
CA ILE A 16 -4.16 30.67 24.98
C ILE A 16 -2.97 31.24 24.19
N ILE A 17 -2.35 32.31 24.67
CA ILE A 17 -1.16 32.89 24.01
C ILE A 17 -0.02 31.86 23.96
N CYS A 18 0.25 31.14 25.07
CA CYS A 18 1.27 30.08 25.09
C CYS A 18 0.96 28.96 24.07
N VAL A 19 -0.30 28.52 24.01
CA VAL A 19 -0.77 27.51 23.04
C VAL A 19 -0.54 28.00 21.62
N LEU A 20 -0.90 29.26 21.29
CA LEU A 20 -0.69 29.84 19.97
C LEU A 20 0.80 29.94 19.61
N ILE A 21 1.65 30.34 20.55
CA ILE A 21 3.11 30.41 20.33
C ILE A 21 3.66 29.01 20.02
N ILE A 22 3.26 28.01 20.78
CA ILE A 22 3.68 26.59 20.55
C ILE A 22 3.19 26.12 19.17
N GLU A 23 1.93 26.41 18.82
CA GLU A 23 1.38 26.07 17.50
C GLU A 23 2.15 26.73 16.35
N ILE A 24 2.50 28.02 16.49
CA ILE A 24 3.27 28.77 15.46
C ILE A 24 4.68 28.22 15.31
N ILE A 25 5.37 27.91 16.43
CA ILE A 25 6.77 27.46 16.39
C ILE A 25 6.88 25.99 15.93
N PHE A 26 6.00 25.12 16.40
CA PHE A 26 6.12 23.68 16.20
C PHE A 26 5.08 23.09 15.23
N GLY A 27 4.08 23.85 14.85
CA GLY A 27 3.10 23.45 13.85
C GLY A 27 3.63 23.57 12.43
N TYR A 28 2.88 23.00 11.50
CA TYR A 28 3.23 23.03 10.06
C TYR A 28 2.56 24.20 9.33
N TRP A 29 2.32 25.33 10.02
CA TRP A 29 1.59 26.47 9.46
C TRP A 29 2.36 27.17 8.33
N PHE A 30 3.67 27.23 8.45
CA PHE A 30 4.59 27.86 7.50
C PHE A 30 5.47 26.83 6.78
N SER A 31 5.24 25.53 7.00
CA SER A 31 6.01 24.48 6.34
C SER A 31 5.50 24.30 4.91
N GLU A 32 6.41 24.28 3.95
CA GLU A 32 6.13 23.84 2.59
C GLU A 32 5.73 22.36 2.55
N PHE A 33 6.20 21.59 3.53
CA PHE A 33 5.93 20.19 3.66
C PHE A 33 4.66 19.92 4.47
N ASN A 34 3.54 19.83 3.78
CA ASN A 34 2.29 19.33 4.35
C ASN A 34 1.71 18.25 3.44
N LEU A 35 1.80 16.99 3.87
CA LEU A 35 1.22 15.85 3.14
C LEU A 35 -0.31 15.88 3.07
N GLY A 36 -0.93 16.88 3.68
CA GLY A 36 -2.38 17.05 3.74
C GLY A 36 -3.08 16.00 4.62
N PRO A 37 -4.40 16.13 4.74
CA PRO A 37 -5.19 15.28 5.65
C PRO A 37 -5.08 13.79 5.35
N TYR A 38 -5.03 13.42 4.07
CA TYR A 38 -4.99 12.03 3.61
C TYR A 38 -3.77 11.27 4.15
N MET A 39 -2.58 11.84 4.02
CA MET A 39 -1.34 11.17 4.44
C MET A 39 -1.00 11.40 5.92
N ARG A 40 -1.72 12.30 6.59
CA ARG A 40 -1.51 12.59 8.01
C ARG A 40 -1.56 11.34 8.88
N GLU A 41 -2.51 10.44 8.61
CA GLU A 41 -2.68 9.19 9.37
C GLU A 41 -1.59 8.15 9.07
N HIS A 42 -0.86 8.32 7.98
CA HIS A 42 0.18 7.38 7.56
C HIS A 42 1.58 7.82 7.93
N ARG A 43 1.88 9.12 7.98
CA ARG A 43 3.23 9.61 8.32
C ARG A 43 3.56 9.41 9.81
N LEU A 44 4.83 9.19 10.12
CA LEU A 44 5.35 9.02 11.49
C LEU A 44 4.58 7.98 12.31
N LYS A 45 3.96 7.01 11.65
CA LYS A 45 3.20 5.97 12.30
C LYS A 45 4.15 4.95 12.90
N LYS A 46 4.02 4.73 14.21
CA LYS A 46 4.76 3.70 14.94
C LYS A 46 3.75 2.88 15.75
N VAL A 47 3.61 1.62 15.41
CA VAL A 47 2.64 0.72 16.04
C VAL A 47 3.35 -0.54 16.50
N PRO A 48 3.39 -0.83 17.81
CA PRO A 48 3.84 -2.11 18.30
C PRO A 48 2.85 -3.19 17.83
N VAL A 49 3.36 -4.23 17.22
CA VAL A 49 2.57 -5.35 16.70
C VAL A 49 3.04 -6.63 17.36
N THR A 50 2.10 -7.40 17.87
CA THR A 50 2.32 -8.79 18.30
C THR A 50 1.61 -9.69 17.31
N LEU A 51 2.35 -10.55 16.64
CA LEU A 51 1.85 -11.54 15.71
C LEU A 51 2.04 -12.92 16.32
N LEU A 52 0.96 -13.69 16.42
CA LEU A 52 0.99 -15.10 16.75
C LEU A 52 0.72 -15.93 15.47
N TYR A 53 1.69 -16.72 15.07
CA TYR A 53 1.58 -17.57 13.90
C TYR A 53 2.33 -18.87 14.09
N ASN A 54 1.68 -20.01 13.86
CA ASN A 54 2.22 -21.35 14.05
C ASN A 54 2.87 -21.55 15.44
N ASN A 55 2.21 -21.10 16.53
CA ASN A 55 2.68 -21.11 17.91
C ASN A 55 3.94 -20.26 18.19
N GLU A 56 4.41 -19.48 17.24
CA GLU A 56 5.50 -18.51 17.43
C GLU A 56 4.95 -17.10 17.61
N THR A 57 5.48 -16.38 18.57
CA THR A 57 5.11 -14.97 18.82
C THR A 57 6.18 -14.05 18.27
N TYR A 58 5.79 -13.17 17.37
CA TYR A 58 6.65 -12.14 16.80
C TYR A 58 6.24 -10.77 17.36
N ASN A 59 7.15 -10.10 18.04
CA ASN A 59 6.97 -8.72 18.47
C ASN A 59 7.84 -7.81 17.61
N TYR A 60 7.26 -6.77 17.03
CA TYR A 60 7.97 -5.81 16.19
C TYR A 60 7.29 -4.46 16.17
N LEU A 61 8.01 -3.46 15.71
CA LEU A 61 7.50 -2.12 15.52
C LEU A 61 7.17 -1.91 14.02
N TYR A 62 5.88 -1.77 13.69
CA TYR A 62 5.47 -1.30 12.39
C TYR A 62 5.73 0.21 12.31
N LYS A 63 6.50 0.62 11.29
CA LYS A 63 6.88 2.02 11.10
C LYS A 63 6.46 2.53 9.74
N ARG A 64 6.03 3.79 9.70
CA ARG A 64 6.00 4.62 8.51
C ARG A 64 6.76 5.90 8.81
N ASN A 65 7.58 6.33 7.85
CA ASN A 65 8.48 7.45 8.00
C ASN A 65 7.78 8.82 7.92
N TYR A 66 8.55 9.89 8.02
CA TYR A 66 8.06 11.26 7.96
C TYR A 66 7.32 11.56 6.65
N HIS A 67 7.75 10.98 5.54
CA HIS A 67 7.19 11.17 4.21
C HIS A 67 6.01 10.24 3.90
N GLY A 68 5.67 9.31 4.82
CA GLY A 68 4.55 8.38 4.67
C GLY A 68 4.91 7.03 4.07
N PHE A 69 6.13 6.78 3.67
CA PHE A 69 6.59 5.47 3.20
C PHE A 69 6.74 4.49 4.37
N ARG A 70 6.56 3.21 4.10
CA ARG A 70 6.84 2.18 5.09
C ARG A 70 8.35 2.01 5.28
N GLY A 71 8.79 1.92 6.53
CA GLY A 71 10.18 1.66 6.89
C GLY A 71 10.86 2.84 7.57
N GLU A 72 12.18 2.91 7.39
CA GLU A 72 13.03 3.94 8.00
C GLU A 72 12.96 5.27 7.23
N GLU A 73 13.54 6.31 7.81
CA GLU A 73 13.59 7.62 7.16
C GLU A 73 14.47 7.57 5.91
N ILE A 74 13.98 8.19 4.86
CA ILE A 74 14.70 8.36 3.60
C ILE A 74 14.33 9.71 3.01
N ASP A 75 15.31 10.35 2.41
CA ASP A 75 15.14 11.58 1.68
C ASP A 75 14.42 11.28 0.35
N PRO A 76 13.31 11.94 0.02
CA PRO A 76 12.55 11.65 -1.20
C PRO A 76 13.37 11.77 -2.49
N GLU A 77 14.34 12.69 -2.55
CA GLU A 77 15.21 12.85 -3.72
C GLU A 77 16.15 11.67 -3.98
N LYS A 78 16.39 10.81 -2.95
CA LYS A 78 17.22 9.60 -3.06
C LYS A 78 16.42 8.35 -3.42
N ILE A 79 15.11 8.49 -3.60
CA ILE A 79 14.26 7.36 -3.94
C ILE A 79 14.27 7.15 -5.45
N GLU A 80 14.90 6.07 -5.88
CA GLU A 80 15.02 5.72 -7.30
C GLU A 80 13.92 4.76 -7.77
N ALA A 81 13.37 3.93 -6.87
CA ALA A 81 12.32 2.97 -7.19
C ALA A 81 11.28 2.89 -6.06
N VAL A 82 10.01 2.75 -6.43
CA VAL A 82 8.88 2.68 -5.50
C VAL A 82 7.97 1.52 -5.86
N ILE A 83 7.56 0.73 -4.86
CA ILE A 83 6.48 -0.24 -5.02
C ILE A 83 5.18 0.31 -4.43
N ILE A 84 4.11 0.28 -5.22
CA ILE A 84 2.78 0.79 -4.92
C ILE A 84 1.81 -0.38 -4.88
N GLY A 85 0.88 -0.36 -3.93
CA GLY A 85 -0.16 -1.37 -3.79
C GLY A 85 -0.98 -1.17 -2.53
N GLY A 86 -1.81 -2.13 -2.22
CA GLY A 86 -2.69 -2.15 -1.06
C GLY A 86 -2.03 -2.70 0.21
N SER A 87 -2.82 -3.36 1.04
CA SER A 87 -2.35 -4.02 2.27
C SER A 87 -1.37 -5.17 2.02
N THR A 88 -1.46 -5.80 0.87
CA THR A 88 -0.54 -6.86 0.41
C THR A 88 0.86 -6.33 0.06
N THR A 89 0.99 -5.02 -0.19
CA THR A 89 2.27 -4.32 -0.35
C THR A 89 2.72 -3.69 0.97
N ASP A 90 1.80 -3.05 1.70
CA ASP A 90 2.08 -2.50 3.04
C ASP A 90 2.55 -3.59 4.02
N GLU A 91 1.98 -4.79 3.92
CA GLU A 91 2.35 -5.98 4.70
C GLU A 91 2.52 -5.72 6.20
N ARG A 92 1.58 -4.98 6.77
CA ARG A 92 1.60 -4.52 8.16
C ARG A 92 1.82 -5.62 9.20
N TYR A 93 1.44 -6.86 8.86
CA TYR A 93 1.37 -8.00 9.77
C TYR A 93 2.67 -8.81 9.84
N LYS A 94 3.78 -8.23 9.42
CA LYS A 94 5.11 -8.83 9.59
C LYS A 94 6.19 -7.74 9.74
N PRO A 95 7.33 -8.06 10.37
CA PRO A 95 8.49 -7.18 10.38
C PRO A 95 8.91 -6.80 8.94
N SER A 96 9.33 -5.56 8.73
CA SER A 96 9.69 -5.04 7.40
C SER A 96 10.69 -5.93 6.67
N LYS A 97 11.68 -6.47 7.38
CA LYS A 97 12.71 -7.37 6.82
C LYS A 97 12.17 -8.64 6.13
N PHE A 98 10.91 -8.99 6.36
CA PHE A 98 10.24 -10.15 5.74
C PHE A 98 9.20 -9.75 4.70
N SER A 99 9.07 -8.46 4.38
CA SER A 99 8.15 -8.00 3.35
C SER A 99 8.61 -8.41 1.94
N ILE A 100 7.68 -8.41 0.99
CA ILE A 100 8.00 -8.58 -0.45
C ILE A 100 9.06 -7.56 -0.87
N THR A 101 8.88 -6.31 -0.48
CA THR A 101 9.81 -5.21 -0.80
C THR A 101 11.23 -5.49 -0.34
N GLU A 102 11.41 -5.89 0.91
CA GLU A 102 12.75 -6.16 1.44
C GLU A 102 13.35 -7.47 0.92
N ASN A 103 12.51 -8.45 0.57
CA ASN A 103 12.97 -9.63 -0.15
C ASN A 103 13.48 -9.26 -1.55
N LEU A 104 12.72 -8.41 -2.29
CA LEU A 104 13.17 -7.90 -3.59
C LEU A 104 14.48 -7.12 -3.47
N ASN A 105 14.61 -6.23 -2.48
CA ASN A 105 15.83 -5.46 -2.24
C ASN A 105 17.05 -6.38 -2.03
N ARG A 106 16.92 -7.44 -1.22
CA ARG A 106 18.00 -8.41 -1.01
C ARG A 106 18.35 -9.19 -2.29
N LEU A 107 17.35 -9.53 -3.10
CA LEU A 107 17.57 -10.24 -4.35
C LEU A 107 18.21 -9.34 -5.40
N LEU A 108 17.82 -8.08 -5.49
CA LEU A 108 18.44 -7.07 -6.35
C LEU A 108 19.91 -6.85 -5.96
N GLU A 109 20.19 -6.69 -4.66
CA GLU A 109 21.56 -6.54 -4.16
C GLU A 109 22.44 -7.75 -4.53
N LYS A 110 21.93 -8.99 -4.37
CA LYS A 110 22.61 -10.22 -4.79
C LYS A 110 22.90 -10.28 -6.30
N LYS A 111 22.06 -9.62 -7.11
CA LYS A 111 22.24 -9.51 -8.56
C LYS A 111 23.11 -8.30 -8.97
N GLY A 112 23.65 -7.55 -8.01
CA GLY A 112 24.57 -6.44 -8.26
C GLY A 112 23.92 -5.07 -8.41
N PHE A 113 22.58 -4.95 -8.29
CA PHE A 113 21.90 -3.67 -8.33
C PHE A 113 22.14 -2.87 -7.04
N LYS A 114 22.41 -1.57 -7.16
CA LYS A 114 22.70 -0.68 -6.01
C LYS A 114 21.51 0.15 -5.53
N PHE A 115 20.45 0.24 -6.31
CA PHE A 115 19.22 0.96 -5.89
C PHE A 115 18.37 0.11 -4.95
N LYS A 116 17.46 0.78 -4.22
CA LYS A 116 16.47 0.14 -3.36
C LYS A 116 15.05 0.52 -3.75
N ILE A 117 14.16 -0.45 -3.70
CA ILE A 117 12.72 -0.24 -3.83
C ILE A 117 12.19 0.23 -2.50
N ILE A 118 11.46 1.35 -2.48
CA ILE A 118 10.81 1.91 -1.30
C ILE A 118 9.33 1.55 -1.31
N ASN A 119 8.81 1.11 -0.16
CA ASN A 119 7.44 0.65 -0.01
C ASN A 119 6.47 1.81 0.21
N ALA A 120 5.63 2.07 -0.79
CA ALA A 120 4.53 3.05 -0.76
C ALA A 120 3.15 2.40 -0.61
N GLY A 121 3.07 1.13 -0.23
CA GLY A 121 1.80 0.43 -0.02
C GLY A 121 0.94 1.08 1.05
N ILE A 122 -0.36 1.19 0.81
CA ILE A 122 -1.36 1.70 1.76
C ILE A 122 -2.52 0.72 1.84
N ALA A 123 -2.78 0.22 3.05
CA ALA A 123 -3.83 -0.76 3.27
C ALA A 123 -5.20 -0.30 2.73
N GLY A 124 -5.88 -1.19 2.01
CA GLY A 124 -7.21 -0.95 1.44
C GLY A 124 -7.23 -0.20 0.10
N GLN A 125 -6.08 0.28 -0.41
CA GLN A 125 -6.07 0.97 -1.70
C GLN A 125 -6.23 0.02 -2.88
N SER A 126 -7.16 0.35 -3.77
CA SER A 126 -7.27 -0.11 -5.15
C SER A 126 -6.54 0.84 -6.09
N THR A 127 -6.63 0.61 -7.40
CA THR A 127 -6.05 1.50 -8.43
C THR A 127 -6.54 2.95 -8.32
N TYR A 128 -7.76 3.22 -7.86
CA TYR A 128 -8.26 4.57 -7.55
C TYR A 128 -7.43 5.25 -6.46
N GLY A 129 -7.11 4.52 -5.38
CA GLY A 129 -6.26 5.05 -4.31
C GLY A 129 -4.84 5.31 -4.79
N HIS A 130 -4.32 4.50 -5.72
CA HIS A 130 -3.00 4.72 -6.30
C HIS A 130 -2.97 5.98 -7.18
N ILE A 131 -4.00 6.24 -7.99
CA ILE A 131 -4.17 7.50 -8.73
C ILE A 131 -4.19 8.68 -7.75
N TYR A 132 -4.92 8.55 -6.64
CA TYR A 132 -4.97 9.59 -5.61
C TYR A 132 -3.59 9.89 -5.01
N ASN A 133 -2.71 8.89 -4.87
CA ASN A 133 -1.34 9.09 -4.41
C ASN A 133 -0.53 9.98 -5.36
N PHE A 134 -0.67 9.80 -6.68
CA PHE A 134 -0.05 10.66 -7.69
C PHE A 134 -0.60 12.08 -7.69
N GLN A 135 -1.86 12.27 -7.32
CA GLN A 135 -2.49 13.59 -7.29
C GLN A 135 -2.22 14.36 -6.00
N HIS A 136 -2.11 13.66 -4.85
CA HIS A 136 -2.20 14.29 -3.54
C HIS A 136 -1.06 13.96 -2.57
N TRP A 137 -0.27 12.93 -2.82
CA TRP A 137 0.86 12.56 -1.97
C TRP A 137 2.20 12.86 -2.63
N PHE A 138 2.51 12.21 -3.73
CA PHE A 138 3.81 12.31 -4.39
C PHE A 138 4.19 13.74 -4.83
N PRO A 139 3.27 14.58 -5.36
CA PRO A 139 3.61 15.96 -5.71
C PRO A 139 3.99 16.86 -4.53
N LYS A 140 3.71 16.41 -3.30
CA LYS A 140 4.09 17.14 -2.08
C LYS A 140 5.45 16.75 -1.53
N LEU A 141 6.10 15.77 -2.11
CA LEU A 141 7.43 15.32 -1.72
C LEU A 141 8.46 16.10 -2.54
N LYS A 142 9.30 16.86 -1.84
CA LYS A 142 10.31 17.70 -2.49
C LYS A 142 11.30 16.84 -3.29
N ASN A 143 11.51 17.19 -4.56
CA ASN A 143 12.44 16.52 -5.46
C ASN A 143 12.21 15.00 -5.62
N PHE A 144 10.98 14.52 -5.36
CA PHE A 144 10.65 13.11 -5.52
C PHE A 144 10.47 12.77 -7.00
N SER A 145 11.43 12.05 -7.55
CA SER A 145 11.47 11.68 -8.97
C SER A 145 12.03 10.27 -9.17
N PRO A 146 11.32 9.23 -8.73
CA PRO A 146 11.73 7.84 -8.97
C PRO A 146 11.79 7.54 -10.46
N LYS A 147 12.77 6.72 -10.85
CA LYS A 147 12.90 6.20 -12.22
C LYS A 147 12.03 4.96 -12.48
N LEU A 148 11.57 4.30 -11.41
CA LEU A 148 10.81 3.06 -11.48
C LEU A 148 9.64 3.07 -10.50
N TYR A 149 8.43 2.79 -11.03
CA TYR A 149 7.24 2.51 -10.25
C TYR A 149 6.78 1.07 -10.51
N ILE A 150 6.70 0.28 -9.44
CA ILE A 150 6.21 -1.10 -9.47
C ILE A 150 4.81 -1.10 -8.87
N PHE A 151 3.83 -1.53 -9.62
CA PHE A 151 2.43 -1.62 -9.20
C PHE A 151 2.07 -3.08 -8.91
N TYR A 152 1.95 -3.44 -7.63
CA TYR A 152 1.48 -4.76 -7.18
C TYR A 152 0.00 -4.66 -6.84
N ILE A 153 -0.87 -4.97 -7.80
CA ILE A 153 -2.27 -4.51 -7.84
C ILE A 153 -3.24 -5.58 -8.33
N GLY A 154 -4.54 -5.33 -8.10
CA GLY A 154 -5.65 -6.17 -8.55
C GLY A 154 -6.51 -6.70 -7.39
N ILE A 155 -5.90 -7.09 -6.27
CA ILE A 155 -6.62 -7.74 -5.18
C ILE A 155 -7.68 -6.84 -4.52
N ASN A 156 -7.44 -5.55 -4.37
CA ASN A 156 -8.43 -4.62 -3.84
C ASN A 156 -9.45 -4.19 -4.91
N ASP A 157 -9.04 -4.22 -6.17
CA ASP A 157 -9.91 -3.86 -7.29
C ASP A 157 -11.01 -4.91 -7.50
N GLN A 158 -10.76 -6.20 -7.19
CA GLN A 158 -11.80 -7.23 -7.24
C GLN A 158 -12.99 -6.93 -6.31
N TRP A 159 -12.75 -6.23 -5.19
CA TRP A 159 -13.78 -5.88 -4.20
C TRP A 159 -14.39 -4.50 -4.42
N THR A 160 -13.95 -3.75 -5.42
CA THR A 160 -14.53 -2.43 -5.76
C THR A 160 -16.00 -2.59 -6.13
N LYS A 161 -16.87 -1.83 -5.46
CA LYS A 161 -18.32 -1.86 -5.69
C LYS A 161 -18.70 -1.08 -6.93
N GLN A 162 -19.83 -1.43 -7.53
CA GLN A 162 -20.35 -0.74 -8.73
C GLN A 162 -20.51 0.77 -8.51
N GLU A 163 -20.99 1.17 -7.33
CA GLU A 163 -21.14 2.59 -6.96
C GLU A 163 -19.81 3.37 -6.96
N GLU A 164 -18.71 2.69 -6.65
CA GLU A 164 -17.36 3.27 -6.67
C GLU A 164 -16.79 3.31 -8.09
N ILE A 165 -17.22 2.40 -8.96
CA ILE A 165 -16.88 2.40 -10.38
C ILE A 165 -17.58 3.56 -11.09
N ASP A 166 -18.87 3.76 -10.78
CA ASP A 166 -19.69 4.82 -11.37
C ASP A 166 -19.33 6.22 -10.84
N ASP A 167 -18.84 6.31 -9.61
CA ASP A 167 -18.39 7.54 -8.95
C ASP A 167 -17.14 7.27 -8.09
N PRO A 168 -15.92 7.46 -8.64
CA PRO A 168 -14.67 7.25 -7.94
C PRO A 168 -14.54 8.05 -6.62
N GLY A 169 -15.27 9.17 -6.51
CA GLY A 169 -15.33 9.97 -5.27
C GLY A 169 -16.02 9.25 -4.10
N LYS A 170 -16.76 8.17 -4.38
CA LYS A 170 -17.39 7.32 -3.36
C LYS A 170 -16.50 6.18 -2.89
N SER A 171 -15.37 5.93 -3.56
CA SER A 171 -14.40 4.96 -3.08
C SER A 171 -13.99 5.31 -1.64
N GLY A 172 -14.03 4.32 -0.75
CA GLY A 172 -13.66 4.51 0.66
C GLY A 172 -12.28 5.12 0.87
N ASN A 173 -11.45 5.07 -0.17
CA ASN A 173 -10.10 5.64 -0.23
C ASN A 173 -10.07 7.08 -0.80
N VAL A 174 -11.15 7.56 -1.40
CA VAL A 174 -11.22 8.84 -2.14
C VAL A 174 -12.43 9.68 -1.72
N LYS A 175 -12.98 9.48 -0.52
CA LYS A 175 -14.05 10.36 -0.03
C LYS A 175 -13.58 11.80 -0.10
N SER A 176 -14.10 12.55 -1.06
CA SER A 176 -13.99 14.01 -1.07
C SER A 176 -14.74 14.52 0.16
N PRO A 177 -14.05 15.02 1.21
CA PRO A 177 -14.71 15.54 2.37
C PRO A 177 -15.58 16.72 1.96
N LYS A 178 -16.74 16.90 2.62
CA LYS A 178 -17.53 18.13 2.46
C LYS A 178 -16.62 19.33 2.67
N LYS A 179 -16.84 20.44 1.98
CA LYS A 179 -15.95 21.64 2.02
C LYS A 179 -15.55 22.05 3.44
N LEU A 180 -16.46 21.97 4.38
CA LEU A 180 -16.22 22.31 5.79
C LEU A 180 -15.34 21.26 6.49
N GLU A 181 -15.55 19.96 6.24
CA GLU A 181 -14.72 18.87 6.75
C GLU A 181 -13.30 18.96 6.20
N ALA A 182 -13.16 19.23 4.89
CA ALA A 182 -11.88 19.45 4.24
C ALA A 182 -11.11 20.63 4.85
N PHE A 183 -11.82 21.72 5.18
CA PHE A 183 -11.22 22.87 5.85
C PHE A 183 -10.69 22.51 7.25
N PHE A 184 -11.51 21.87 8.09
CA PHE A 184 -11.09 21.44 9.43
C PHE A 184 -9.99 20.39 9.39
N ASP A 185 -10.03 19.47 8.43
CA ASP A 185 -8.97 18.46 8.27
C ASP A 185 -7.66 19.08 7.81
N ASN A 186 -7.73 20.12 6.97
CA ASN A 186 -6.55 20.89 6.59
C ASN A 186 -5.96 21.63 7.81
N LEU A 187 -6.79 22.28 8.64
CA LEU A 187 -6.32 22.91 9.88
C LEU A 187 -5.68 21.88 10.83
N LYS A 188 -6.34 20.74 11.07
CA LYS A 188 -5.80 19.65 11.90
C LYS A 188 -4.46 19.12 11.37
N SER A 189 -4.30 19.04 10.04
CA SER A 189 -3.05 18.54 9.43
C SER A 189 -1.86 19.47 9.65
N ARG A 190 -2.11 20.75 9.93
CA ARG A 190 -1.09 21.78 10.21
C ARG A 190 -0.80 21.95 11.70
N SER A 191 -1.72 21.53 12.58
CA SER A 191 -1.63 21.76 14.02
C SER A 191 -0.66 20.77 14.70
N PHE A 192 0.28 21.32 15.46
CA PHE A 192 1.19 20.57 16.34
C PHE A 192 0.45 19.75 17.39
N PHE A 193 -0.47 20.38 18.12
CA PHE A 193 -1.22 19.69 19.18
C PHE A 193 -2.09 18.58 18.60
N SER A 194 -2.73 18.82 17.47
CA SER A 194 -3.51 17.79 16.78
C SER A 194 -2.65 16.58 16.38
N ASP A 195 -1.42 16.82 15.92
CA ASP A 195 -0.49 15.73 15.57
C ASP A 195 0.01 14.97 16.81
N LYS A 196 0.35 15.69 17.90
CA LYS A 196 0.75 15.08 19.17
C LYS A 196 -0.39 14.28 19.81
N LEU A 197 -1.61 14.79 19.80
CA LEU A 197 -2.79 14.05 20.28
C LEU A 197 -3.04 12.79 19.43
N ARG A 198 -2.87 12.87 18.12
CA ARG A 198 -2.94 11.70 17.24
C ARG A 198 -1.91 10.65 17.60
N ILE A 199 -0.65 11.06 17.79
CA ILE A 199 0.45 10.14 18.17
C ILE A 199 0.17 9.54 19.55
N LEU A 200 -0.29 10.33 20.49
CA LEU A 200 -0.65 9.88 21.84
C LEU A 200 -1.80 8.86 21.77
N LYS A 201 -2.86 9.20 21.03
CA LYS A 201 -3.99 8.29 20.78
C LYS A 201 -3.52 6.97 20.16
N LEU A 202 -2.65 7.02 19.15
CA LEU A 202 -2.08 5.82 18.55
C LEU A 202 -1.29 5.01 19.59
N LYS A 203 -0.52 5.65 20.45
CA LYS A 203 0.24 4.97 21.51
C LYS A 203 -0.66 4.27 22.52
N TYR A 204 -1.72 4.94 22.99
CA TYR A 204 -2.66 4.37 23.98
C TYR A 204 -3.58 3.30 23.38
N TYR A 205 -4.14 3.54 22.20
CA TYR A 205 -5.07 2.58 21.57
C TYR A 205 -4.38 1.36 20.97
N THR A 206 -3.06 1.41 20.72
CA THR A 206 -2.32 0.28 20.16
C THR A 206 -1.60 -0.56 21.22
N THR A 207 -1.43 -0.06 22.45
CA THR A 207 -0.90 -0.85 23.56
C THR A 207 -1.89 -1.89 24.07
N ASP A 208 -3.20 -1.62 23.99
CA ASP A 208 -4.23 -2.54 24.50
C ASP A 208 -4.83 -3.48 23.42
N LYS A 209 -4.67 -3.17 22.14
CA LYS A 209 -5.08 -4.06 21.08
C LYS A 209 -3.84 -4.78 20.55
N LYS A 210 -3.50 -5.90 21.18
CA LYS A 210 -2.65 -6.92 20.54
C LYS A 210 -3.29 -7.24 19.21
N VAL A 211 -2.67 -6.81 18.12
CA VAL A 211 -3.05 -7.31 16.79
C VAL A 211 -2.49 -8.72 16.73
N THR A 212 -3.25 -9.66 17.26
CA THR A 212 -2.91 -11.07 17.16
C THR A 212 -3.37 -11.57 15.80
N HIS A 213 -2.44 -11.89 14.95
CA HIS A 213 -2.70 -12.66 13.75
C HIS A 213 -2.22 -14.09 13.99
N ASP A 214 -3.12 -14.94 14.37
CA ASP A 214 -2.94 -16.36 14.36
C ASP A 214 -3.54 -16.89 13.06
N ARG A 215 -2.84 -17.78 12.38
CA ARG A 215 -3.41 -18.55 11.27
C ARG A 215 -4.72 -19.22 11.69
N ASN A 216 -4.77 -19.73 12.91
CA ASN A 216 -5.99 -20.28 13.49
C ASN A 216 -7.07 -19.23 13.76
N TYR A 217 -6.73 -17.96 13.97
CA TYR A 217 -7.66 -16.88 14.18
C TYR A 217 -8.29 -16.38 12.87
N PHE A 218 -7.53 -16.21 11.80
CA PHE A 218 -8.04 -15.76 10.50
C PHE A 218 -8.79 -16.87 9.76
N ILE A 219 -8.33 -18.05 9.89
CA ILE A 219 -9.05 -19.25 9.51
C ILE A 219 -10.06 -19.63 10.62
N GLY A 220 -10.19 -18.89 11.72
CA GLY A 220 -11.03 -19.04 12.90
C GLY A 220 -12.51 -18.72 12.71
N GLU A 221 -13.23 -18.57 13.76
CA GLU A 221 -14.68 -18.60 13.89
C GLU A 221 -15.53 -17.92 12.80
N GLY A 222 -15.06 -16.86 12.15
CA GLY A 222 -15.75 -16.18 11.04
C GLY A 222 -15.71 -16.90 9.70
N TRP A 223 -14.78 -17.84 9.47
CA TRP A 223 -14.48 -18.40 8.15
C TRP A 223 -14.74 -19.90 8.02
N LYS A 224 -15.40 -20.52 9.02
CA LYS A 224 -15.66 -21.98 9.05
C LYS A 224 -14.40 -22.82 8.75
N GLN A 225 -13.38 -22.52 9.44
CA GLN A 225 -11.98 -22.94 9.34
C GLN A 225 -11.70 -24.40 9.02
N LYS A 226 -12.35 -25.31 9.75
CA LYS A 226 -12.15 -26.73 9.52
C LYS A 226 -12.50 -27.14 8.09
N LYS A 227 -13.48 -26.45 7.48
CA LYS A 227 -13.91 -26.72 6.10
C LYS A 227 -12.92 -26.15 5.09
N VAL A 228 -12.44 -24.91 5.30
CA VAL A 228 -11.46 -24.29 4.39
C VAL A 228 -10.15 -25.06 4.35
N VAL A 229 -9.62 -25.47 5.50
CA VAL A 229 -8.38 -26.26 5.54
C VAL A 229 -8.57 -27.68 5.01
N LYS A 230 -9.70 -28.30 5.30
CA LYS A 230 -9.99 -29.67 4.85
C LYS A 230 -10.21 -29.76 3.34
N ASP A 231 -10.88 -28.76 2.77
CA ASP A 231 -11.25 -28.71 1.34
C ASP A 231 -10.33 -27.75 0.56
N TYR A 232 -9.18 -27.35 1.13
CA TYR A 232 -8.25 -26.45 0.50
C TYR A 232 -7.72 -27.02 -0.81
N LYS A 233 -7.88 -26.22 -1.89
CA LYS A 233 -7.30 -26.49 -3.19
C LYS A 233 -6.78 -25.17 -3.75
N TYR A 234 -5.51 -25.11 -4.08
CA TYR A 234 -4.96 -24.00 -4.83
C TYR A 234 -5.33 -24.15 -6.31
N ILE A 235 -5.97 -23.12 -6.85
CA ILE A 235 -6.33 -23.05 -8.26
C ILE A 235 -5.26 -22.22 -8.96
N ASN A 236 -4.28 -22.89 -9.57
CA ASN A 236 -3.28 -22.24 -10.38
C ASN A 236 -3.87 -21.77 -11.73
N TYR A 237 -3.09 -21.04 -12.52
CA TYR A 237 -3.53 -20.43 -13.77
C TYR A 237 -4.17 -21.45 -14.75
N ASN A 238 -3.54 -22.60 -14.96
CA ASN A 238 -4.06 -23.60 -15.88
C ASN A 238 -5.39 -24.21 -15.43
N LYS A 239 -5.57 -24.43 -14.13
CA LYS A 239 -6.84 -24.87 -13.56
C LYS A 239 -7.90 -23.75 -13.65
N ALA A 240 -7.50 -22.50 -13.45
CA ALA A 240 -8.41 -21.36 -13.57
C ALA A 240 -8.93 -21.19 -15.00
N LEU A 241 -8.08 -21.42 -16.02
CA LEU A 241 -8.51 -21.44 -17.44
C LEU A 241 -9.52 -22.53 -17.73
N GLN A 242 -9.47 -23.66 -17.01
CA GLN A 242 -10.47 -24.74 -17.17
C GLN A 242 -11.75 -24.49 -16.35
N LEU A 243 -11.62 -23.76 -15.24
CA LEU A 243 -12.73 -23.48 -14.34
C LEU A 243 -13.61 -22.32 -14.82
N HIS A 244 -13.02 -21.32 -15.48
CA HIS A 244 -13.66 -20.08 -15.80
C HIS A 244 -13.88 -19.93 -17.32
N ASP A 245 -15.08 -19.55 -17.70
CA ASP A 245 -15.40 -19.11 -19.06
C ASP A 245 -15.02 -17.64 -19.21
N ILE A 246 -13.93 -17.38 -19.94
CA ILE A 246 -13.35 -16.05 -20.10
C ILE A 246 -14.32 -15.09 -20.77
N GLU A 247 -15.00 -15.51 -21.84
CA GLU A 247 -15.91 -14.62 -22.59
C GLU A 247 -17.15 -14.29 -21.74
N HIS A 248 -17.66 -15.24 -21.01
CA HIS A 248 -18.73 -15.00 -20.05
C HIS A 248 -18.28 -14.03 -18.95
N LEU A 249 -17.07 -14.21 -18.40
CA LEU A 249 -16.54 -13.32 -17.34
C LEU A 249 -16.25 -11.91 -17.87
N LYS A 250 -15.72 -11.77 -19.07
CA LYS A 250 -15.53 -10.45 -19.72
C LYS A 250 -16.85 -9.70 -19.84
N SER A 251 -17.92 -10.37 -20.28
CA SER A 251 -19.25 -9.78 -20.35
C SER A 251 -19.81 -9.46 -18.97
N LYS A 252 -19.73 -10.40 -18.02
CA LYS A 252 -20.24 -10.24 -16.65
C LYS A 252 -19.60 -9.08 -15.90
N TYR A 253 -18.29 -8.86 -16.10
CA TYR A 253 -17.48 -7.87 -15.39
C TYR A 253 -17.02 -6.72 -16.28
N GLU A 254 -17.63 -6.49 -17.43
CA GLU A 254 -17.23 -5.49 -18.43
C GLU A 254 -16.91 -4.12 -17.85
N LYS A 255 -17.82 -3.54 -17.07
CA LYS A 255 -17.63 -2.23 -16.46
C LYS A 255 -16.46 -2.21 -15.47
N LYS A 256 -16.29 -3.27 -14.68
CA LYS A 256 -15.19 -3.40 -13.72
C LYS A 256 -13.85 -3.48 -14.45
N ILE A 257 -13.76 -4.30 -15.46
CA ILE A 257 -12.57 -4.47 -16.30
C ILE A 257 -12.22 -3.15 -16.98
N SER A 258 -13.19 -2.51 -17.63
CA SER A 258 -12.99 -1.24 -18.32
C SER A 258 -12.47 -0.15 -17.37
N SER A 259 -13.08 -0.03 -16.20
CA SER A 259 -12.65 0.93 -15.18
C SER A 259 -11.25 0.62 -14.64
N TYR A 260 -10.95 -0.65 -14.37
CA TYR A 260 -9.63 -1.09 -13.91
C TYR A 260 -8.54 -0.77 -14.95
N LEU A 261 -8.76 -1.14 -16.21
CA LEU A 261 -7.81 -0.89 -17.30
C LEU A 261 -7.63 0.61 -17.59
N ASN A 262 -8.70 1.41 -17.47
CA ASN A 262 -8.59 2.86 -17.55
C ASN A 262 -7.71 3.42 -16.43
N ASN A 263 -7.83 2.91 -15.20
CA ASN A 263 -6.95 3.29 -14.08
C ASN A 263 -5.49 2.90 -14.35
N ILE A 264 -5.24 1.72 -14.94
CA ILE A 264 -3.89 1.30 -15.38
C ILE A 264 -3.32 2.30 -16.39
N LYS A 265 -4.11 2.70 -17.40
CA LYS A 265 -3.71 3.71 -18.38
C LYS A 265 -3.34 5.03 -17.71
N ILE A 266 -4.16 5.50 -16.76
CA ILE A 266 -3.91 6.74 -16.02
C ILE A 266 -2.61 6.63 -15.20
N LEU A 267 -2.40 5.52 -14.48
CA LEU A 267 -1.18 5.28 -13.70
C LEU A 267 0.06 5.23 -14.58
N ASN A 268 -0.02 4.55 -15.73
CA ASN A 268 1.06 4.52 -16.70
C ASN A 268 1.39 5.93 -17.24
N ASN A 269 0.38 6.73 -17.56
CA ASN A 269 0.58 8.10 -18.02
C ASN A 269 1.24 8.98 -16.94
N TYR A 270 0.89 8.80 -15.65
CA TYR A 270 1.58 9.50 -14.57
C TYR A 270 3.06 9.14 -14.51
N THR A 271 3.42 7.87 -14.73
CA THR A 271 4.83 7.47 -14.70
C THR A 271 5.60 8.03 -15.89
N ILE A 272 5.04 7.96 -17.09
CA ILE A 272 5.62 8.54 -18.31
C ILE A 272 5.85 10.06 -18.14
N ASN A 273 4.85 10.78 -17.62
CA ASN A 273 4.96 12.21 -17.38
C ASN A 273 6.03 12.59 -16.34
N ASN A 274 6.40 11.64 -15.48
CA ASN A 274 7.52 11.78 -14.54
C ASN A 274 8.84 11.22 -15.08
N ASN A 275 8.94 10.90 -16.37
CA ASN A 275 10.11 10.28 -17.00
C ASN A 275 10.53 8.98 -16.30
N ALA A 276 9.56 8.18 -15.89
CA ALA A 276 9.78 6.94 -15.15
C ALA A 276 9.15 5.74 -15.89
N LEU A 277 9.62 4.55 -15.54
CA LEU A 277 9.08 3.28 -16.00
C LEU A 277 7.99 2.77 -15.05
N ALA A 278 6.90 2.25 -15.61
CA ALA A 278 5.90 1.48 -14.88
C ALA A 278 6.10 -0.03 -15.11
N ILE A 279 6.00 -0.83 -14.05
CA ILE A 279 5.89 -2.28 -14.11
C ILE A 279 4.65 -2.69 -13.32
N PHE A 280 3.72 -3.40 -13.96
CA PHE A 280 2.50 -3.89 -13.33
C PHE A 280 2.64 -5.38 -13.02
N ILE A 281 2.33 -5.76 -11.77
CA ILE A 281 2.42 -7.15 -11.29
C ILE A 281 1.03 -7.61 -10.87
N THR A 282 0.55 -8.71 -11.46
CA THR A 282 -0.71 -9.36 -11.05
C THR A 282 -0.61 -9.93 -9.64
N GLN A 283 -1.75 -10.17 -9.00
CA GLN A 283 -1.81 -10.68 -7.63
C GLN A 283 -2.50 -12.04 -7.56
N VAL A 284 -2.22 -12.75 -6.49
CA VAL A 284 -2.89 -14.00 -6.12
C VAL A 284 -3.39 -13.92 -4.69
N GLN A 285 -4.36 -14.78 -4.37
CA GLN A 285 -4.83 -14.96 -3.01
C GLN A 285 -4.58 -16.40 -2.53
N PHE A 286 -4.99 -16.72 -1.29
CA PHE A 286 -4.65 -17.99 -0.64
C PHE A 286 -5.07 -19.24 -1.43
N ASP A 287 -6.18 -19.18 -2.16
CA ASP A 287 -6.69 -20.27 -3.02
C ASP A 287 -6.38 -20.03 -4.52
N GLY A 288 -5.42 -19.15 -4.80
CA GLY A 288 -4.93 -18.86 -6.14
C GLY A 288 -5.86 -17.96 -6.94
N LEU A 289 -6.26 -18.42 -8.09
CA LEU A 289 -7.14 -17.73 -9.05
C LEU A 289 -8.55 -18.35 -9.09
N LYS A 290 -9.03 -18.83 -7.96
CA LYS A 290 -10.36 -19.42 -7.82
C LYS A 290 -11.46 -18.38 -8.00
N GLU A 291 -11.26 -17.17 -7.46
CA GLU A 291 -12.24 -16.11 -7.52
C GLU A 291 -12.28 -15.47 -8.92
N GLU A 292 -13.47 -15.50 -9.54
CA GLU A 292 -13.71 -14.99 -10.90
C GLU A 292 -13.22 -13.55 -11.08
N ASN A 293 -13.51 -12.67 -10.11
CA ASN A 293 -13.12 -11.26 -10.17
C ASN A 293 -11.60 -11.08 -10.27
N LEU A 294 -10.84 -11.77 -9.42
CA LEU A 294 -9.37 -11.65 -9.43
C LEU A 294 -8.78 -12.26 -10.70
N PHE A 295 -9.29 -13.44 -11.09
CA PHE A 295 -8.85 -14.12 -12.30
C PHE A 295 -9.04 -13.23 -13.53
N ILE A 296 -10.26 -12.69 -13.74
CA ILE A 296 -10.55 -11.93 -14.95
C ILE A 296 -9.83 -10.56 -14.98
N LEU A 297 -9.61 -9.92 -13.82
CA LEU A 297 -8.82 -8.69 -13.76
C LEU A 297 -7.35 -8.95 -14.10
N ASN A 298 -6.75 -10.02 -13.57
CA ASN A 298 -5.38 -10.43 -13.92
C ASN A 298 -5.26 -10.76 -15.40
N TYR A 299 -6.18 -11.57 -15.92
CA TYR A 299 -6.23 -11.95 -17.33
C TYR A 299 -6.32 -10.72 -18.24
N SER A 300 -7.27 -9.83 -17.96
CA SER A 300 -7.48 -8.61 -18.75
C SER A 300 -6.30 -7.64 -18.64
N LEU A 301 -5.63 -7.55 -17.48
CA LEU A 301 -4.42 -6.75 -17.35
C LEU A 301 -3.31 -7.26 -18.27
N ILE A 302 -3.05 -8.56 -18.30
CA ILE A 302 -2.01 -9.14 -19.16
C ILE A 302 -2.33 -8.99 -20.64
N GLU A 303 -3.60 -9.20 -21.04
CA GLU A 303 -4.02 -8.92 -22.43
C GLU A 303 -3.80 -7.44 -22.78
N TYR A 304 -4.17 -6.52 -21.88
CA TYR A 304 -3.98 -5.09 -22.06
C TYR A 304 -2.50 -4.73 -22.18
N CYS A 305 -1.65 -5.28 -21.31
CA CYS A 305 -0.21 -5.06 -21.35
C CYS A 305 0.41 -5.51 -22.68
N ASN A 306 0.01 -6.66 -23.17
CA ASN A 306 0.50 -7.18 -24.46
C ASN A 306 0.05 -6.28 -25.63
N ARG A 307 -1.19 -5.80 -25.61
CA ARG A 307 -1.72 -4.93 -26.65
C ARG A 307 -1.09 -3.54 -26.67
N GLU A 308 -0.87 -2.96 -25.50
CA GLU A 308 -0.33 -1.61 -25.35
C GLU A 308 1.20 -1.60 -25.15
N ASN A 309 1.86 -2.75 -25.25
CA ASN A 309 3.30 -2.92 -25.05
C ASN A 309 3.79 -2.36 -23.69
N LEU A 310 3.04 -2.66 -22.61
CA LEU A 310 3.40 -2.27 -21.25
C LEU A 310 4.26 -3.35 -20.57
N ASN A 311 5.04 -2.94 -19.59
CA ASN A 311 5.84 -3.85 -18.78
C ASN A 311 4.98 -4.51 -17.70
N CYS A 312 4.72 -5.80 -17.84
CA CYS A 312 3.89 -6.54 -16.90
C CYS A 312 4.54 -7.88 -16.50
N ILE A 313 4.30 -8.26 -15.26
CA ILE A 313 4.72 -9.55 -14.70
C ILE A 313 3.46 -10.30 -14.26
N ASP A 314 3.20 -11.44 -14.86
CA ASP A 314 2.07 -12.30 -14.50
C ASP A 314 2.44 -13.24 -13.36
N LEU A 315 2.37 -12.72 -12.12
CA LEU A 315 2.56 -13.54 -10.92
C LEU A 315 1.46 -14.61 -10.81
N GLY A 316 0.22 -14.27 -11.22
CA GLY A 316 -0.89 -15.21 -11.20
C GLY A 316 -0.66 -16.48 -12.00
N LYS A 317 0.05 -16.36 -13.12
CA LYS A 317 0.44 -17.49 -13.98
C LYS A 317 1.64 -18.27 -13.42
N LYS A 318 2.56 -17.59 -12.74
CA LYS A 318 3.85 -18.16 -12.33
C LYS A 318 3.83 -18.81 -10.96
N LEU A 319 2.98 -18.32 -10.05
CA LEU A 319 2.96 -18.81 -8.69
C LEU A 319 2.09 -20.07 -8.54
N ASP A 320 2.72 -21.16 -8.14
CA ASP A 320 2.01 -22.33 -7.60
C ASP A 320 2.02 -22.24 -6.06
N GLY A 321 0.94 -21.62 -5.54
CA GLY A 321 0.87 -21.25 -4.14
C GLY A 321 0.47 -22.41 -3.22
N LYS A 322 0.73 -22.20 -1.93
CA LYS A 322 0.35 -23.12 -0.84
C LYS A 322 -0.33 -22.32 0.27
N LEU A 323 -1.17 -23.01 1.04
CA LEU A 323 -1.86 -22.39 2.17
C LEU A 323 -0.90 -21.67 3.14
N ASP A 324 0.31 -22.22 3.33
CA ASP A 324 1.34 -21.67 4.21
C ASP A 324 1.93 -20.33 3.72
N PHE A 325 1.63 -19.93 2.49
CA PHE A 325 2.07 -18.63 1.96
C PHE A 325 1.18 -17.48 2.44
N PHE A 326 0.03 -17.77 3.07
CA PHE A 326 -0.95 -16.76 3.43
C PHE A 326 -1.38 -16.88 4.90
N TYR A 327 -1.58 -15.73 5.55
CA TYR A 327 -2.22 -15.64 6.87
C TYR A 327 -3.74 -15.74 6.76
N ASP A 328 -4.29 -15.08 5.74
CA ASP A 328 -5.70 -14.95 5.44
C ASP A 328 -5.92 -15.01 3.93
N LEU A 329 -7.04 -14.47 3.44
CA LEU A 329 -7.36 -14.49 2.00
C LEU A 329 -6.29 -13.92 1.09
N ALA A 330 -5.57 -12.90 1.56
CA ALA A 330 -4.73 -12.08 0.69
C ALA A 330 -3.35 -11.78 1.26
N HIS A 331 -3.23 -11.76 2.60
CA HIS A 331 -2.00 -11.32 3.24
C HIS A 331 -1.01 -12.46 3.39
N THR A 332 0.18 -12.26 2.86
CA THR A 332 1.22 -13.26 2.82
C THR A 332 1.95 -13.43 4.15
N THR A 333 2.32 -14.67 4.47
CA THR A 333 3.28 -14.99 5.53
C THR A 333 4.69 -14.54 5.13
N LYS A 334 5.63 -14.71 6.03
CA LYS A 334 7.06 -14.52 5.79
C LYS A 334 7.54 -15.36 4.60
N LEU A 335 7.13 -16.65 4.57
CA LEU A 335 7.45 -17.57 3.47
C LEU A 335 6.79 -17.12 2.16
N GLY A 336 5.50 -16.77 2.19
CA GLY A 336 4.78 -16.31 1.00
C GLY A 336 5.39 -15.06 0.39
N SER A 337 5.82 -14.09 1.22
CA SER A 337 6.48 -12.88 0.72
C SER A 337 7.84 -13.18 0.08
N GLN A 338 8.59 -14.12 0.63
CA GLN A 338 9.86 -14.55 0.05
C GLN A 338 9.62 -15.22 -1.31
N VAL A 339 8.70 -16.18 -1.38
CA VAL A 339 8.42 -16.92 -2.63
C VAL A 339 7.88 -15.98 -3.72
N ILE A 340 7.02 -15.02 -3.37
CA ILE A 340 6.55 -14.03 -4.35
C ILE A 340 7.71 -13.22 -4.90
N ALA A 341 8.61 -12.72 -4.05
CA ALA A 341 9.77 -11.97 -4.49
C ALA A 341 10.69 -12.82 -5.40
N GLU A 342 10.94 -14.08 -5.03
CA GLU A 342 11.73 -15.02 -5.81
C GLU A 342 11.09 -15.34 -7.17
N THR A 343 9.75 -15.39 -7.22
CA THR A 343 9.00 -15.64 -8.45
C THR A 343 9.12 -14.50 -9.46
N VAL A 344 9.12 -13.25 -8.98
CA VAL A 344 9.08 -12.07 -9.87
C VAL A 344 10.43 -11.47 -10.17
N ILE A 345 11.49 -11.78 -9.40
CA ILE A 345 12.77 -11.07 -9.46
C ILE A 345 13.45 -11.17 -10.84
N ASN A 346 13.38 -12.32 -11.49
CA ASN A 346 14.03 -12.52 -12.80
C ASN A 346 13.37 -11.67 -13.88
N ASP A 347 12.03 -11.64 -13.94
CA ASP A 347 11.32 -10.78 -14.90
C ASP A 347 11.57 -9.32 -14.59
N LEU A 348 11.53 -8.95 -13.30
CA LEU A 348 11.80 -7.58 -12.86
C LEU A 348 13.17 -7.10 -13.33
N THR A 349 14.21 -7.92 -13.11
CA THR A 349 15.58 -7.56 -13.53
C THR A 349 15.73 -7.54 -15.05
N GLN A 350 15.13 -8.48 -15.78
CA GLN A 350 15.13 -8.46 -17.25
C GLN A 350 14.48 -7.20 -17.83
N ILE A 351 13.38 -6.74 -17.25
CA ILE A 351 12.74 -5.50 -17.67
C ILE A 351 13.67 -4.30 -17.39
N ILE A 352 14.23 -4.21 -16.19
CA ILE A 352 15.15 -3.14 -15.79
C ILE A 352 16.36 -3.06 -16.71
N GLU A 353 16.96 -4.19 -17.05
CA GLU A 353 18.11 -4.29 -17.94
C GLU A 353 17.75 -3.92 -19.39
N ARG A 354 16.63 -4.42 -19.90
CA ARG A 354 16.15 -4.11 -21.25
C ARG A 354 15.87 -2.61 -21.43
N GLU A 355 15.30 -1.97 -20.42
CA GLU A 355 15.01 -0.53 -20.43
C GLU A 355 16.23 0.34 -20.04
N ASN A 356 17.40 -0.27 -19.85
CA ASN A 356 18.67 0.39 -19.45
C ASN A 356 18.52 1.26 -18.19
N LEU A 357 17.59 0.91 -17.28
CA LEU A 357 17.44 1.59 -16.02
C LEU A 357 18.61 1.21 -15.09
N PHE A 358 19.18 2.19 -14.43
CA PHE A 358 20.25 1.99 -13.45
C PHE A 358 21.56 1.37 -14.01
N SER A 359 21.79 1.45 -15.32
CA SER A 359 22.98 0.87 -15.99
C SER A 359 24.31 1.42 -15.44
N SER A 360 24.33 2.65 -14.92
CA SER A 360 25.49 3.23 -14.24
C SER A 360 25.78 2.61 -12.86
N ASN A 361 24.91 1.76 -12.36
CA ASN A 361 24.97 1.16 -11.02
C ASN A 361 25.31 -0.34 -11.05
N LEU A 362 25.48 -0.93 -12.22
CA LEU A 362 26.05 -2.28 -12.36
C LEU A 362 27.56 -2.19 -12.08
N LYS A 363 28.09 -3.09 -11.27
CA LYS A 363 29.54 -3.18 -11.06
C LYS A 363 30.20 -3.43 -12.41
N SER A 364 31.06 -2.52 -12.84
CA SER A 364 32.13 -2.90 -13.76
C SER A 364 33.04 -3.85 -12.96
N ASP A 365 32.99 -5.11 -13.28
CA ASP A 365 33.97 -6.09 -12.83
C ASP A 365 35.37 -5.71 -13.30
#